data_1222c92de433123a5f710da9731aae38
#
_entry.id   1222c92de433123a5f710da9731aae38
#
_cell.length_a   1.000
_cell.length_b   1.000
_cell.length_c   1.000
_cell.angle_alpha   90.00
_cell.angle_beta   90.00
_cell.angle_gamma   90.00
#
_symmetry.space_group_name_H-M   'P 1'
#
loop_
_entity.id
_entity.type
_entity.pdbx_description
1 polymer ?
#
loop_
_entity_poly.entity_id
_entity_poly.type
_entity_poly.pdbx_seq_one_letter_code
_entity_poly.pdbx_strand_id
1 'polypeptide(L)'
;MDNYAIADNFSLLAKLIDIHGDDSFKAKSYSSAAYTIEKLPVQLSSMSAEKIYTIKGVGQTTGRKIVEQIETGRLAALDEYINKTPAGIFDLLKIKGLGPKKISVIWKELGIESIGELLYACEENRLLLYKGFGAKTQQNIEDSIRFYMASQGSYLYSQVEEYAHAFSRSCKSISILMHF
;
A
#
# COMPACT_ATOMS: atom_id res chain seq x y z
N MET A 1 -3.70 -19.46 -0.53
CA MET A 1 -3.22 -18.13 -0.94
C MET A 1 -2.80 -18.23 -2.40
N ASP A 2 -3.19 -17.29 -3.24
CA ASP A 2 -2.80 -17.24 -4.64
C ASP A 2 -1.45 -16.52 -4.85
N ASN A 3 -0.90 -16.61 -6.05
CA ASN A 3 0.39 -15.99 -6.36
C ASN A 3 0.35 -14.46 -6.23
N TYR A 4 -0.79 -13.82 -6.56
CA TYR A 4 -0.91 -12.36 -6.45
C TYR A 4 -0.81 -11.90 -5.00
N ALA A 5 -1.51 -12.54 -4.08
CA ALA A 5 -1.44 -12.21 -2.67
C ALA A 5 -0.03 -12.43 -2.08
N ILE A 6 0.68 -13.48 -2.52
CA ILE A 6 2.06 -13.71 -2.11
C ILE A 6 2.98 -12.62 -2.68
N ALA A 7 2.81 -12.26 -3.96
CA ALA A 7 3.59 -11.22 -4.61
C ALA A 7 3.36 -9.84 -3.98
N ASP A 8 2.11 -9.50 -3.66
CA ASP A 8 1.75 -8.24 -2.99
C ASP A 8 2.41 -8.12 -1.62
N ASN A 9 2.42 -9.19 -0.83
CA ASN A 9 3.10 -9.21 0.47
C ASN A 9 4.61 -8.98 0.33
N PHE A 10 5.28 -9.59 -0.66
CA PHE A 10 6.69 -9.34 -0.93
C PHE A 10 6.93 -7.91 -1.46
N SER A 11 6.05 -7.40 -2.31
CA SER A 11 6.13 -6.03 -2.82
C SER A 11 6.00 -5.02 -1.68
N LEU A 12 5.04 -5.22 -0.78
CA LEU A 12 4.86 -4.36 0.39
C LEU A 12 6.06 -4.46 1.34
N LEU A 13 6.55 -5.66 1.63
CA LEU A 13 7.74 -5.87 2.46
C LEU A 13 8.96 -5.13 1.87
N ALA A 14 9.19 -5.22 0.55
CA ALA A 14 10.27 -4.52 -0.12
C ALA A 14 10.15 -3.00 0.04
N LYS A 15 8.94 -2.45 -0.14
CA LYS A 15 8.68 -1.01 0.06
C LYS A 15 8.95 -0.57 1.49
N LEU A 16 8.50 -1.34 2.48
CA LEU A 16 8.71 -1.01 3.90
C LEU A 16 10.19 -1.06 4.28
N ILE A 17 10.95 -2.05 3.80
CA ILE A 17 12.41 -2.11 4.01
C ILE A 17 13.09 -0.86 3.44
N ASP A 18 12.73 -0.42 2.23
CA ASP A 18 13.27 0.80 1.62
C ASP A 18 12.86 2.07 2.40
N ILE A 19 11.63 2.14 2.93
CA ILE A 19 11.15 3.26 3.76
C ILE A 19 11.91 3.33 5.07
N HIS A 20 12.15 2.18 5.72
CA HIS A 20 12.95 2.12 6.94
C HIS A 20 14.44 2.39 6.68
N GLY A 21 14.89 2.27 5.42
CA GLY A 21 16.28 2.52 5.04
C GLY A 21 17.24 1.45 5.51
N ASP A 22 16.73 0.23 5.78
CA ASP A 22 17.53 -0.86 6.33
C ASP A 22 18.46 -1.46 5.26
N ASP A 23 17.98 -2.44 4.48
CA ASP A 23 18.80 -3.18 3.51
C ASP A 23 18.21 -3.06 2.08
N SER A 24 18.77 -2.16 1.28
CA SER A 24 18.31 -1.93 -0.09
C SER A 24 18.54 -3.13 -1.02
N PHE A 25 19.52 -4.00 -0.75
CA PHE A 25 19.71 -5.24 -1.51
C PHE A 25 18.60 -6.24 -1.21
N LYS A 26 18.22 -6.34 0.04
CA LYS A 26 17.11 -7.19 0.50
C LYS A 26 15.77 -6.70 -0.07
N ALA A 27 15.53 -5.38 -0.06
CA ALA A 27 14.38 -4.77 -0.69
C ALA A 27 14.30 -5.10 -2.19
N LYS A 28 15.38 -4.93 -2.94
CA LYS A 28 15.46 -5.30 -4.36
C LYS A 28 15.21 -6.78 -4.59
N SER A 29 15.77 -7.65 -3.74
CA SER A 29 15.59 -9.10 -3.82
C SER A 29 14.12 -9.49 -3.68
N TYR A 30 13.41 -8.92 -2.71
CA TYR A 30 12.00 -9.17 -2.51
C TYR A 30 11.12 -8.56 -3.61
N SER A 31 11.46 -7.36 -4.10
CA SER A 31 10.77 -6.76 -5.26
C SER A 31 10.93 -7.62 -6.53
N SER A 32 12.13 -8.15 -6.78
CA SER A 32 12.38 -9.06 -7.91
C SER A 32 11.61 -10.38 -7.75
N ALA A 33 11.56 -10.91 -6.53
CA ALA A 33 10.79 -12.12 -6.24
C ALA A 33 9.29 -11.89 -6.44
N ALA A 34 8.74 -10.78 -5.97
CA ALA A 34 7.35 -10.40 -6.19
C ALA A 34 6.99 -10.41 -7.69
N TYR A 35 7.82 -9.75 -8.51
CA TYR A 35 7.62 -9.73 -9.96
C TYR A 35 7.70 -11.13 -10.59
N THR A 36 8.61 -11.99 -10.12
CA THR A 36 8.73 -13.36 -10.61
C THR A 36 7.49 -14.18 -10.24
N ILE A 37 7.04 -14.08 -8.99
CA ILE A 37 5.88 -14.82 -8.46
C ILE A 37 4.60 -14.43 -9.21
N GLU A 38 4.38 -13.14 -9.43
CA GLU A 38 3.21 -12.62 -10.16
C GLU A 38 3.08 -13.22 -11.57
N LYS A 39 4.22 -13.50 -12.23
CA LYS A 39 4.27 -14.03 -13.59
C LYS A 39 4.32 -15.55 -13.69
N LEU A 40 4.31 -16.26 -12.59
CA LEU A 40 4.33 -17.72 -12.64
C LEU A 40 3.01 -18.26 -13.19
N PRO A 41 3.07 -19.16 -14.18
CA PRO A 41 1.88 -19.75 -14.78
C PRO A 41 1.22 -20.80 -13.87
N VAL A 42 1.92 -21.25 -12.82
CA VAL A 42 1.47 -22.27 -11.88
C VAL A 42 1.34 -21.67 -10.49
N GLN A 43 0.29 -22.05 -9.76
CA GLN A 43 0.09 -21.59 -8.39
C GLN A 43 1.15 -22.20 -7.46
N LEU A 44 1.83 -21.36 -6.69
CA LEU A 44 2.83 -21.78 -5.71
C LEU A 44 2.25 -22.72 -4.65
N SER A 45 0.98 -22.50 -4.27
CA SER A 45 0.28 -23.37 -3.31
C SER A 45 0.08 -24.82 -3.80
N SER A 46 0.24 -25.08 -5.09
CA SER A 46 0.19 -26.44 -5.68
C SER A 46 1.58 -27.08 -5.86
N MET A 47 2.66 -26.36 -5.52
CA MET A 47 4.03 -26.83 -5.67
C MET A 47 4.58 -27.39 -4.35
N SER A 48 5.47 -28.40 -4.44
CA SER A 48 6.23 -28.82 -3.26
C SER A 48 7.28 -27.78 -2.89
N ALA A 49 7.68 -27.75 -1.62
CA ALA A 49 8.70 -26.81 -1.13
C ALA A 49 10.01 -26.89 -1.94
N GLU A 50 10.46 -28.12 -2.30
CA GLU A 50 11.67 -28.33 -3.08
C GLU A 50 11.59 -27.64 -4.44
N LYS A 51 10.43 -27.68 -5.11
CA LYS A 51 10.22 -27.01 -6.40
C LYS A 51 10.22 -25.50 -6.25
N ILE A 52 9.68 -24.95 -5.16
CA ILE A 52 9.71 -23.51 -4.88
C ILE A 52 11.16 -22.99 -4.82
N TYR A 53 12.07 -23.75 -4.17
CA TYR A 53 13.49 -23.37 -4.08
C TYR A 53 14.24 -23.40 -5.42
N THR A 54 13.72 -24.09 -6.43
CA THR A 54 14.34 -24.16 -7.78
C THR A 54 13.87 -23.07 -8.73
N ILE A 55 12.92 -22.24 -8.33
CA ILE A 55 12.39 -21.15 -9.16
C ILE A 55 13.49 -20.12 -9.41
N LYS A 56 13.77 -19.84 -10.68
CA LYS A 56 14.75 -18.84 -11.08
C LYS A 56 14.35 -17.46 -10.52
N GLY A 57 15.24 -16.82 -9.76
CA GLY A 57 14.99 -15.54 -9.10
C GLY A 57 14.42 -15.64 -7.69
N VAL A 58 14.16 -16.86 -7.21
CA VAL A 58 13.77 -17.14 -5.83
C VAL A 58 14.96 -17.78 -5.10
N GLY A 59 15.66 -17.00 -4.28
CA GLY A 59 16.74 -17.54 -3.44
C GLY A 59 16.20 -18.32 -2.25
N GLN A 60 17.05 -19.05 -1.54
CA GLN A 60 16.65 -19.89 -0.40
C GLN A 60 15.89 -19.12 0.68
N THR A 61 16.35 -17.91 1.05
CA THR A 61 15.68 -17.06 2.05
C THR A 61 14.29 -16.66 1.61
N THR A 62 14.12 -16.29 0.35
CA THR A 62 12.82 -15.94 -0.23
C THR A 62 11.92 -17.16 -0.33
N GLY A 63 12.45 -18.28 -0.77
CA GLY A 63 11.72 -19.55 -0.86
C GLY A 63 11.16 -20.01 0.48
N ARG A 64 11.93 -19.91 1.58
CA ARG A 64 11.44 -20.21 2.93
C ARG A 64 10.25 -19.31 3.30
N LYS A 65 10.30 -18.04 2.95
CA LYS A 65 9.21 -17.08 3.23
C LYS A 65 7.97 -17.33 2.37
N ILE A 66 8.14 -17.84 1.16
CA ILE A 66 7.02 -18.29 0.33
C ILE A 66 6.33 -19.50 0.98
N VAL A 67 7.11 -20.49 1.41
CA VAL A 67 6.59 -21.67 2.10
C VAL A 67 5.88 -21.26 3.40
N GLU A 68 6.50 -20.40 4.22
CA GLU A 68 5.90 -19.82 5.42
C GLU A 68 4.52 -19.23 5.13
N GLN A 69 4.40 -18.40 4.07
CA GLN A 69 3.12 -17.80 3.70
C GLN A 69 2.07 -18.83 3.24
N ILE A 70 2.48 -19.84 2.51
CA ILE A 70 1.57 -20.90 2.04
C ILE A 70 1.04 -21.71 3.23
N GLU A 71 1.90 -22.06 4.19
CA GLU A 71 1.56 -22.90 5.34
C GLU A 71 0.78 -22.15 6.42
N THR A 72 1.17 -20.91 6.71
CA THR A 72 0.63 -20.14 7.83
C THR A 72 -0.38 -19.06 7.42
N GLY A 73 -0.45 -18.72 6.14
CA GLY A 73 -1.23 -17.60 5.64
C GLY A 73 -0.60 -16.23 5.96
N ARG A 74 0.58 -16.17 6.60
CA ARG A 74 1.22 -14.95 7.10
C ARG A 74 2.69 -14.88 6.68
N LEU A 75 3.25 -13.67 6.69
CA LEU A 75 4.66 -13.41 6.48
C LEU A 75 5.20 -12.65 7.70
N ALA A 76 5.82 -13.37 8.64
CA ALA A 76 6.29 -12.79 9.92
C ALA A 76 7.17 -11.55 9.72
N ALA A 77 8.05 -11.57 8.71
CA ALA A 77 8.88 -10.42 8.38
C ALA A 77 8.07 -9.19 7.94
N LEU A 78 6.95 -9.37 7.25
CA LEU A 78 6.06 -8.28 6.86
C LEU A 78 5.31 -7.75 8.08
N ASP A 79 4.78 -8.63 8.92
CA ASP A 79 4.10 -8.25 10.16
C ASP A 79 5.01 -7.41 11.08
N GLU A 80 6.29 -7.77 11.16
CA GLU A 80 7.29 -6.99 11.93
C GLU A 80 7.42 -5.55 11.41
N TYR A 81 7.51 -5.36 10.09
CA TYR A 81 7.61 -4.02 9.49
C TYR A 81 6.28 -3.25 9.58
N ILE A 82 5.14 -3.91 9.43
CA ILE A 82 3.83 -3.27 9.63
C ILE A 82 3.71 -2.71 11.04
N ASN A 83 4.08 -3.48 12.06
CA ASN A 83 4.00 -3.07 13.45
C ASN A 83 4.95 -1.89 13.81
N LYS A 84 6.04 -1.73 13.06
CA LYS A 84 7.02 -0.64 13.25
C LYS A 84 6.69 0.62 12.44
N THR A 85 5.70 0.55 11.53
CA THR A 85 5.40 1.63 10.60
C THR A 85 4.10 2.33 11.02
N PRO A 86 4.11 3.67 11.22
CA PRO A 86 2.88 4.42 11.49
C PRO A 86 1.82 4.21 10.39
N ALA A 87 0.56 4.14 10.79
CA ALA A 87 -0.55 3.86 9.87
C ALA A 87 -0.63 4.84 8.68
N GLY A 88 -0.37 6.12 8.91
CA GLY A 88 -0.42 7.13 7.86
C GLY A 88 0.66 6.96 6.78
N ILE A 89 1.76 6.27 7.05
CA ILE A 89 2.78 5.95 6.04
C ILE A 89 2.22 5.03 4.95
N PHE A 90 1.30 4.13 5.30
CA PHE A 90 0.61 3.29 4.30
C PHE A 90 -0.31 4.13 3.39
N ASP A 91 -0.87 5.22 3.91
CA ASP A 91 -1.65 6.14 3.08
C ASP A 91 -0.75 6.94 2.13
N LEU A 92 0.44 7.34 2.57
CA LEU A 92 1.43 7.98 1.70
C LEU A 92 1.87 7.08 0.54
N LEU A 93 1.91 5.76 0.73
CA LEU A 93 2.21 4.80 -0.34
C LEU A 93 1.16 4.77 -1.47
N LYS A 94 -0.06 5.25 -1.20
CA LYS A 94 -1.15 5.34 -2.20
C LYS A 94 -1.04 6.60 -3.08
N ILE A 95 -0.23 7.59 -2.67
CA ILE A 95 -0.08 8.84 -3.41
C ILE A 95 0.81 8.64 -4.63
N LYS A 96 0.29 8.93 -5.81
CA LYS A 96 1.02 8.81 -7.07
C LYS A 96 2.27 9.70 -7.06
N GLY A 97 3.41 9.13 -7.46
CA GLY A 97 4.69 9.86 -7.50
C GLY A 97 5.50 9.84 -6.21
N LEU A 98 4.93 9.28 -5.12
CA LEU A 98 5.66 8.99 -3.88
C LEU A 98 6.18 7.55 -3.89
N GLY A 99 7.45 7.39 -4.19
CA GLY A 99 8.12 6.10 -4.01
C GLY A 99 8.69 5.93 -2.58
N PRO A 100 9.04 4.70 -2.18
CA PRO A 100 9.54 4.39 -0.83
C PRO A 100 10.66 5.31 -0.35
N LYS A 101 11.63 5.62 -1.20
CA LYS A 101 12.75 6.50 -0.86
C LYS A 101 12.32 7.93 -0.53
N LYS A 102 11.32 8.47 -1.25
CA LYS A 102 10.78 9.79 -0.95
C LYS A 102 9.99 9.77 0.36
N ILE A 103 9.20 8.71 0.58
CA ILE A 103 8.46 8.51 1.84
C ILE A 103 9.44 8.40 3.00
N SER A 104 10.56 7.70 2.84
CA SER A 104 11.62 7.63 3.86
C SER A 104 12.11 9.02 4.30
N VAL A 105 12.40 9.90 3.35
CA VAL A 105 12.83 11.29 3.63
C VAL A 105 11.69 12.08 4.31
N ILE A 106 10.47 11.99 3.76
CA ILE A 106 9.28 12.67 4.32
C ILE A 106 9.05 12.27 5.77
N TRP A 107 9.11 10.98 6.06
CA TRP A 107 8.90 10.48 7.41
C TRP A 107 10.07 10.77 8.34
N LYS A 108 11.29 10.39 7.95
CA LYS A 108 12.44 10.40 8.87
C LYS A 108 13.09 11.77 9.01
N GLU A 109 13.09 12.59 7.97
CA GLU A 109 13.77 13.88 7.98
C GLU A 109 12.80 15.04 8.23
N LEU A 110 11.55 14.96 7.72
CA LEU A 110 10.54 15.98 7.95
C LEU A 110 9.61 15.67 9.13
N GLY A 111 9.58 14.43 9.62
CA GLY A 111 8.70 14.01 10.70
C GLY A 111 7.22 13.95 10.31
N ILE A 112 6.92 13.78 9.02
CA ILE A 112 5.57 13.78 8.47
C ILE A 112 5.06 12.33 8.41
N GLU A 113 3.91 12.09 9.03
CA GLU A 113 3.30 10.75 9.11
C GLU A 113 1.90 10.66 8.49
N SER A 114 1.35 11.78 8.01
CA SER A 114 0.00 11.82 7.43
C SER A 114 -0.05 12.58 6.11
N ILE A 115 -1.11 12.29 5.30
CA ILE A 115 -1.37 12.98 4.04
C ILE A 115 -1.65 14.48 4.28
N GLY A 116 -2.35 14.82 5.36
CA GLY A 116 -2.67 16.22 5.70
C GLY A 116 -1.41 17.02 6.04
N GLU A 117 -0.52 16.47 6.85
CA GLU A 117 0.77 17.10 7.17
C GLU A 117 1.64 17.27 5.92
N LEU A 118 1.63 16.26 5.02
CA LEU A 118 2.37 16.34 3.77
C LEU A 118 1.82 17.43 2.85
N LEU A 119 0.48 17.57 2.75
CA LEU A 119 -0.14 18.64 1.98
C LEU A 119 0.27 20.02 2.51
N TYR A 120 0.17 20.20 3.81
CA TYR A 120 0.60 21.45 4.46
C TYR A 120 2.09 21.75 4.21
N ALA A 121 2.95 20.73 4.28
CA ALA A 121 4.37 20.91 3.99
C ALA A 121 4.64 21.27 2.51
N CYS A 122 3.82 20.82 1.57
CA CYS A 122 3.89 21.27 0.17
C CYS A 122 3.48 22.74 0.03
N GLU A 123 2.39 23.16 0.66
CA GLU A 123 1.89 24.54 0.64
C GLU A 123 2.89 25.52 1.23
N GLU A 124 3.62 25.11 2.28
CA GLU A 124 4.69 25.89 2.91
C GLU A 124 6.04 25.75 2.21
N ASN A 125 6.11 25.07 1.05
CA ASN A 125 7.34 24.84 0.30
C ASN A 125 8.46 24.12 1.09
N ARG A 126 8.14 23.39 2.13
CA ARG A 126 9.11 22.73 3.01
C ARG A 126 9.87 21.60 2.33
N LEU A 127 9.24 20.91 1.36
CA LEU A 127 9.88 19.82 0.63
C LEU A 127 11.06 20.30 -0.22
N LEU A 128 11.02 21.55 -0.70
CA LEU A 128 12.09 22.12 -1.54
C LEU A 128 13.46 22.16 -0.86
N LEU A 129 13.48 22.14 0.47
CA LEU A 129 14.71 22.13 1.27
C LEU A 129 15.44 20.78 1.24
N TYR A 130 14.79 19.73 0.71
CA TYR A 130 15.31 18.36 0.76
C TYR A 130 15.71 17.87 -0.63
N LYS A 131 16.84 17.15 -0.67
CA LYS A 131 17.37 16.60 -1.92
C LYS A 131 16.36 15.62 -2.55
N GLY A 132 16.09 15.83 -3.83
CA GLY A 132 15.13 14.99 -4.59
C GLY A 132 13.71 15.56 -4.67
N PHE A 133 13.47 16.71 -4.03
CA PHE A 133 12.20 17.43 -4.09
C PHE A 133 12.40 18.81 -4.75
N GLY A 134 12.44 18.83 -6.09
CA GLY A 134 12.38 20.12 -6.83
C GLY A 134 10.94 20.62 -6.94
N ALA A 135 10.75 21.89 -7.34
CA ALA A 135 9.44 22.53 -7.45
C ALA A 135 8.40 21.71 -8.22
N LYS A 136 8.80 21.13 -9.37
CA LYS A 136 7.92 20.26 -10.16
C LYS A 136 7.53 18.98 -9.42
N THR A 137 8.44 18.42 -8.63
CA THR A 137 8.15 17.20 -7.84
C THR A 137 7.17 17.52 -6.72
N GLN A 138 7.38 18.62 -6.00
CA GLN A 138 6.48 19.07 -4.95
C GLN A 138 5.07 19.34 -5.50
N GLN A 139 4.97 20.07 -6.61
CA GLN A 139 3.68 20.35 -7.25
C GLN A 139 2.95 19.07 -7.66
N ASN A 140 3.65 18.11 -8.27
CA ASN A 140 3.06 16.82 -8.64
C ASN A 140 2.56 16.02 -7.42
N ILE A 141 3.26 16.11 -6.29
CA ILE A 141 2.85 15.47 -5.04
C ILE A 141 1.60 16.16 -4.50
N GLU A 142 1.57 17.48 -4.44
CA GLU A 142 0.42 18.26 -4.00
C GLU A 142 -0.82 17.96 -4.85
N ASP A 143 -0.70 17.99 -6.17
CA ASP A 143 -1.79 17.68 -7.09
C ASP A 143 -2.31 16.24 -6.89
N SER A 144 -1.41 15.29 -6.67
CA SER A 144 -1.76 13.89 -6.41
C SER A 144 -2.47 13.71 -5.08
N ILE A 145 -2.09 14.45 -4.04
CA ILE A 145 -2.77 14.44 -2.74
C ILE A 145 -4.18 15.02 -2.89
N ARG A 146 -4.30 16.19 -3.52
CA ARG A 146 -5.61 16.84 -3.74
C ARG A 146 -6.56 15.92 -4.52
N PHE A 147 -6.05 15.27 -5.58
CA PHE A 147 -6.80 14.28 -6.35
C PHE A 147 -7.23 13.08 -5.49
N TYR A 148 -6.31 12.53 -4.68
CA TYR A 148 -6.61 11.40 -3.79
C TYR A 148 -7.69 11.76 -2.77
N MET A 149 -7.60 12.91 -2.14
CA MET A 149 -8.59 13.39 -1.17
C MET A 149 -9.96 13.64 -1.83
N ALA A 150 -10.01 14.23 -3.02
CA ALA A 150 -11.23 14.44 -3.77
C ALA A 150 -11.89 13.11 -4.20
N SER A 151 -11.10 12.11 -4.62
CA SER A 151 -11.62 10.80 -5.02
C SER A 151 -12.17 10.01 -3.82
N GLN A 152 -11.54 10.10 -2.66
CA GLN A 152 -12.07 9.49 -1.42
C GLN A 152 -13.45 10.09 -1.04
N GLY A 153 -13.62 11.39 -1.18
CA GLY A 153 -14.92 12.05 -0.95
C GLY A 153 -16.02 11.57 -1.91
N SER A 154 -15.67 11.28 -3.16
CA SER A 154 -16.61 10.75 -4.16
C SER A 154 -17.08 9.33 -3.85
N TYR A 155 -16.21 8.48 -3.32
CA TYR A 155 -16.61 7.13 -2.85
C TYR A 155 -17.55 7.20 -1.64
N LEU A 156 -17.29 8.08 -0.68
CA LEU A 156 -18.19 8.30 0.47
C LEU A 156 -19.55 8.83 0.02
N TYR A 157 -19.60 9.72 -0.97
CA TYR A 157 -20.86 10.25 -1.47
C TYR A 157 -21.71 9.18 -2.18
N SER A 158 -21.11 8.35 -3.03
CA SER A 158 -21.84 7.25 -3.69
C SER A 158 -22.34 6.19 -2.71
N GLN A 159 -21.56 5.87 -1.67
CA GLN A 159 -21.98 4.96 -0.61
C GLN A 159 -23.12 5.55 0.22
N VAL A 160 -23.05 6.84 0.57
CA VAL A 160 -24.11 7.53 1.31
C VAL A 160 -25.38 7.66 0.46
N GLU A 161 -25.26 7.85 -0.85
CA GLU A 161 -26.38 7.92 -1.78
C GLU A 161 -27.18 6.62 -1.86
N GLU A 162 -26.51 5.46 -1.89
CA GLU A 162 -27.18 4.15 -1.80
C GLU A 162 -27.95 3.98 -0.49
N TYR A 163 -27.35 4.35 0.65
CA TYR A 163 -28.03 4.32 1.95
C TYR A 163 -29.17 5.33 2.04
N ALA A 164 -28.99 6.54 1.52
CA ALA A 164 -30.04 7.58 1.48
C ALA A 164 -31.23 7.14 0.62
N HIS A 165 -30.98 6.50 -0.52
CA HIS A 165 -32.06 5.94 -1.36
C HIS A 165 -32.76 4.75 -0.72
N ALA A 166 -32.04 3.88 0.00
CA ALA A 166 -32.62 2.77 0.76
C ALA A 166 -33.51 3.29 1.91
N PHE A 167 -33.05 4.30 2.64
CA PHE A 167 -33.78 4.94 3.74
C PHE A 167 -35.03 5.67 3.22
N SER A 168 -34.92 6.42 2.12
CA SER A 168 -36.06 7.12 1.50
C SER A 168 -37.15 6.14 1.02
N ARG A 169 -36.77 4.98 0.47
CA ARG A 169 -37.72 3.91 0.11
C ARG A 169 -38.44 3.33 1.33
N SER A 170 -37.71 3.12 2.43
CA SER A 170 -38.26 2.57 3.67
C SER A 170 -39.25 3.56 4.32
N CYS A 171 -38.93 4.85 4.33
CA CYS A 171 -39.83 5.89 4.85
C CYS A 171 -41.12 6.03 4.04
N LYS A 172 -41.06 5.91 2.71
CA LYS A 172 -42.27 5.92 1.86
C LYS A 172 -43.18 4.73 2.14
N SER A 173 -42.61 3.55 2.41
CA SER A 173 -43.40 2.35 2.75
C SER A 173 -44.13 2.50 4.10
N ILE A 174 -43.54 3.20 5.06
CA ILE A 174 -44.14 3.44 6.38
C ILE A 174 -45.27 4.50 6.28
N SER A 175 -45.10 5.51 5.45
CA SER A 175 -46.14 6.55 5.24
C SER A 175 -47.42 6.02 4.59
N ILE A 176 -47.30 4.96 3.78
CA ILE A 176 -48.46 4.29 3.16
C ILE A 176 -49.27 3.46 4.19
N LEU A 177 -48.58 2.92 5.22
CA LEU A 177 -49.18 2.09 6.27
C LEU A 177 -49.91 2.95 7.37
N MET A 178 -49.69 4.24 7.42
CA MET A 178 -50.34 5.14 8.41
C MET A 178 -51.59 5.85 7.86
N HIS A 179 -52.08 5.49 6.66
CA HIS A 179 -53.26 6.06 6.03
C HIS A 179 -54.40 5.02 5.85
N PHE A 180 -54.42 3.97 6.66
CA PHE A 180 -55.54 3.05 6.79
C PHE A 180 -56.06 3.00 8.23
#